data_f1b001291d485f2b4f5b04be466bb540
#
_entry.id   f1b001291d485f2b4f5b04be466bb540
#
_cell.length_a   1.000
_cell.length_b   1.000
_cell.length_c   1.000
_cell.angle_alpha   90.00
_cell.angle_beta   90.00
_cell.angle_gamma   90.00
#
_symmetry.space_group_name_H-M   'P 1'
#
loop_
_entity.id
_entity.type
_entity.pdbx_description
1 polymer ?
#
loop_
_entity_poly.entity_id
_entity_poly.type
_entity_poly.pdbx_seq_one_letter_code
_entity_poly.pdbx_strand_id
1 'polypeptide(L)'
;LELKDRSGNVIQVREERIGFRTIEFFPQDGIYLNGTRLIVKGINRHSFSVDGGRTTSAAMSRQDALLIKEMNMNAVRSHYPPDEHFLDMCDSLGLVYIDELSGWHGRYDTETGARLIREMVERDVNHPSVILWSNGNEGGWNTDNDSLFCKYDKFQRRHVIHPWADFDGLDTHHYPAYLTGVARFTNGYKVFMPTEFMHAMYDQGGGAGLRDFWDRWMTNPMFAGGFIWVFCDEAPKRSDRGGVLDSDGSNAPVGGG
;
A
#
# COMPACT_ATOMS: atom_id res chain seq x y z
N LEU A 1 -20.72 -16.74 -10.98
CA LEU A 1 -22.09 -16.22 -11.03
C LEU A 1 -22.70 -16.54 -12.39
N GLU A 2 -23.94 -17.03 -12.38
CA GLU A 2 -24.70 -17.29 -13.61
C GLU A 2 -25.96 -16.45 -13.59
N LEU A 3 -26.19 -15.69 -14.66
CA LEU A 3 -27.47 -15.04 -14.94
C LEU A 3 -28.29 -15.97 -15.81
N LYS A 4 -29.51 -16.31 -15.36
CA LYS A 4 -30.42 -17.21 -16.08
C LYS A 4 -31.71 -16.49 -16.48
N ASP A 5 -32.27 -16.88 -17.63
CA ASP A 5 -33.59 -16.46 -18.03
C ASP A 5 -34.66 -17.14 -17.18
N ARG A 6 -35.95 -16.80 -17.42
CA ARG A 6 -37.08 -17.40 -16.72
C ARG A 6 -37.27 -18.91 -16.98
N SER A 7 -36.68 -19.40 -18.05
CA SER A 7 -36.70 -20.81 -18.45
C SER A 7 -35.52 -21.60 -17.90
N GLY A 8 -34.59 -20.94 -17.17
CA GLY A 8 -33.41 -21.56 -16.57
C GLY A 8 -32.19 -21.62 -17.49
N ASN A 9 -32.24 -21.08 -18.71
CA ASN A 9 -31.09 -21.03 -19.60
C ASN A 9 -30.09 -19.98 -19.12
N VAL A 10 -28.80 -20.31 -19.16
CA VAL A 10 -27.72 -19.37 -18.82
C VAL A 10 -27.60 -18.31 -19.91
N ILE A 11 -27.78 -17.05 -19.53
CA ILE A 11 -27.64 -15.87 -20.42
C ILE A 11 -26.20 -15.34 -20.37
N GLN A 12 -25.61 -15.33 -19.14
CA GLN A 12 -24.29 -14.79 -18.89
C GLN A 12 -23.63 -15.52 -17.74
N VAL A 13 -22.34 -15.73 -17.85
CA VAL A 13 -21.48 -16.22 -16.76
C VAL A 13 -20.47 -15.13 -16.42
N ARG A 14 -20.29 -14.86 -15.14
CA ARG A 14 -19.20 -14.04 -14.61
C ARG A 14 -18.44 -14.86 -13.58
N GLU A 15 -17.14 -14.97 -13.77
CA GLU A 15 -16.21 -15.54 -12.81
C GLU A 15 -15.61 -14.42 -11.96
N GLU A 16 -15.54 -14.63 -10.68
CA GLU A 16 -14.94 -13.71 -9.71
C GLU A 16 -14.05 -14.52 -8.77
N ARG A 17 -12.81 -14.10 -8.62
CA ARG A 17 -11.90 -14.70 -7.64
C ARG A 17 -12.16 -14.05 -6.29
N ILE A 18 -12.39 -14.86 -5.29
CA ILE A 18 -12.57 -14.43 -3.91
C ILE A 18 -11.66 -15.24 -2.99
N GLY A 19 -11.38 -14.72 -1.80
CA GLY A 19 -10.65 -15.44 -0.76
C GLY A 19 -11.24 -15.18 0.62
N PHE A 20 -11.00 -16.12 1.53
CA PHE A 20 -11.46 -16.04 2.90
C PHE A 20 -10.26 -15.87 3.83
N ARG A 21 -10.31 -14.89 4.69
CA ARG A 21 -9.33 -14.63 5.75
C ARG A 21 -9.97 -13.83 6.88
N THR A 22 -9.34 -13.84 8.04
CA THR A 22 -9.57 -12.84 9.07
C THR A 22 -8.43 -11.85 9.10
N ILE A 23 -8.75 -10.58 9.27
CA ILE A 23 -7.80 -9.51 9.55
C ILE A 23 -8.29 -8.75 10.77
N GLU A 24 -7.44 -8.62 11.77
CA GLU A 24 -7.77 -8.01 13.04
C GLU A 24 -6.70 -7.00 13.41
N PHE A 25 -7.12 -5.84 13.85
CA PHE A 25 -6.23 -4.80 14.34
C PHE A 25 -6.51 -4.55 15.83
N PHE A 26 -5.49 -4.70 16.64
CA PHE A 26 -5.53 -4.43 18.07
C PHE A 26 -4.63 -3.24 18.40
N PRO A 27 -5.18 -2.07 18.74
CA PRO A 27 -4.43 -0.81 18.89
C PRO A 27 -3.26 -0.84 19.86
N GLN A 28 -3.26 -1.79 20.81
CA GLN A 28 -2.20 -1.96 21.81
C GLN A 28 -1.43 -3.28 21.68
N ASP A 29 -1.48 -3.89 20.53
CA ASP A 29 -0.81 -5.16 20.28
C ASP A 29 -0.26 -5.26 18.86
N GLY A 30 -1.12 -5.28 17.81
CA GLY A 30 -0.64 -5.44 16.44
C GLY A 30 -1.73 -5.77 15.44
N ILE A 31 -1.28 -6.21 14.27
CA ILE A 31 -2.12 -6.67 13.16
C ILE A 31 -2.05 -8.20 13.13
N TYR A 32 -3.20 -8.85 12.98
CA TYR A 32 -3.31 -10.30 12.93
C TYR A 32 -3.98 -10.75 11.64
N LEU A 33 -3.36 -11.68 10.97
CA LEU A 33 -3.89 -12.34 9.77
C LEU A 33 -4.15 -13.82 10.12
N ASN A 34 -5.40 -14.25 10.02
CA ASN A 34 -5.83 -15.61 10.37
C ASN A 34 -5.37 -16.04 11.78
N GLY A 35 -5.51 -15.12 12.74
CA GLY A 35 -5.13 -15.36 14.15
C GLY A 35 -3.62 -15.35 14.42
N THR A 36 -2.78 -15.12 13.40
CA THR A 36 -1.32 -15.04 13.56
C THR A 36 -0.87 -13.59 13.42
N ARG A 37 -0.01 -13.14 14.34
CA ARG A 37 0.53 -11.78 14.30
C ARG A 37 1.32 -11.56 13.03
N LEU A 38 0.96 -10.53 12.29
CA LEU A 38 1.61 -10.14 11.04
C LEU A 38 2.70 -9.10 11.32
N ILE A 39 3.92 -9.40 10.89
CA ILE A 39 4.99 -8.41 10.75
C ILE A 39 5.13 -8.08 9.26
N VAL A 40 4.80 -6.86 8.93
CA VAL A 40 4.82 -6.34 7.57
C VAL A 40 6.27 -6.12 7.12
N LYS A 41 6.71 -6.87 6.11
CA LYS A 41 7.94 -6.63 5.35
C LYS A 41 7.49 -6.03 4.03
N GLY A 42 7.19 -4.73 4.06
CA GLY A 42 6.52 -4.03 2.99
C GLY A 42 7.44 -3.23 2.10
N ILE A 43 6.96 -2.95 0.91
CA ILE A 43 7.58 -2.06 -0.06
C ILE A 43 6.51 -1.20 -0.73
N ASN A 44 6.83 0.07 -0.97
CA ASN A 44 5.99 0.94 -1.79
C ASN A 44 6.25 0.62 -3.26
N ARG A 45 5.20 0.41 -4.03
CA ARG A 45 5.26 0.11 -5.47
C ARG A 45 4.14 0.82 -6.20
N HIS A 46 4.47 1.59 -7.20
CA HIS A 46 3.50 2.30 -8.02
C HIS A 46 3.36 1.66 -9.41
N SER A 47 2.18 1.86 -10.04
CA SER A 47 1.98 1.46 -11.44
C SER A 47 2.73 2.42 -12.33
N PHE A 48 3.97 2.05 -12.69
CA PHE A 48 4.87 2.88 -13.46
C PHE A 48 5.81 2.04 -14.34
N SER A 49 6.09 2.53 -15.54
CA SER A 49 7.11 1.97 -16.42
C SER A 49 7.86 3.08 -17.15
N VAL A 50 9.13 2.84 -17.45
CA VAL A 50 10.01 3.81 -18.14
C VAL A 50 9.47 4.20 -19.51
N ASP A 51 8.88 3.25 -20.24
CA ASP A 51 8.38 3.46 -21.60
C ASP A 51 6.90 3.87 -21.65
N GLY A 52 6.09 3.40 -20.70
CA GLY A 52 4.63 3.59 -20.67
C GLY A 52 4.12 4.59 -19.61
N GLY A 53 5.01 5.15 -18.80
CA GLY A 53 4.61 5.99 -17.67
C GLY A 53 3.71 5.20 -16.71
N ARG A 54 2.53 5.72 -16.40
CA ARG A 54 1.57 5.07 -15.49
C ARG A 54 0.77 3.94 -16.12
N THR A 55 1.05 3.58 -17.36
CA THR A 55 0.42 2.42 -18.02
C THR A 55 1.27 1.18 -17.79
N THR A 56 0.75 0.21 -17.04
CA THR A 56 1.41 -1.06 -16.79
C THR A 56 0.61 -2.23 -17.36
N SER A 57 1.31 -3.27 -17.76
CA SER A 57 0.69 -4.49 -18.29
C SER A 57 0.54 -5.56 -17.20
N ALA A 58 -0.34 -6.53 -17.42
CA ALA A 58 -0.45 -7.69 -16.55
C ALA A 58 0.87 -8.49 -16.44
N ALA A 59 1.67 -8.50 -17.51
CA ALA A 59 2.99 -9.14 -17.50
C ALA A 59 3.97 -8.41 -16.57
N MET A 60 3.97 -7.07 -16.57
CA MET A 60 4.77 -6.27 -15.65
C MET A 60 4.31 -6.47 -14.20
N SER A 61 3.02 -6.39 -13.95
CA SER A 61 2.47 -6.63 -12.60
C SER A 61 2.86 -8.00 -12.05
N ARG A 62 2.83 -9.02 -12.92
CA ARG A 62 3.30 -10.36 -12.54
C ARG A 62 4.79 -10.36 -12.21
N GLN A 63 5.60 -9.72 -13.04
CA GLN A 63 7.05 -9.63 -12.81
C GLN A 63 7.36 -8.92 -11.51
N ASP A 64 6.78 -7.73 -11.28
CA ASP A 64 6.98 -6.95 -10.06
C ASP A 64 6.59 -7.76 -8.82
N ALA A 65 5.42 -8.38 -8.83
CA ALA A 65 4.94 -9.18 -7.69
C ALA A 65 5.86 -10.37 -7.38
N LEU A 66 6.40 -11.05 -8.41
CA LEU A 66 7.38 -12.12 -8.24
C LEU A 66 8.69 -11.60 -7.64
N LEU A 67 9.23 -10.49 -8.14
CA LEU A 67 10.44 -9.89 -7.62
C LEU A 67 10.27 -9.46 -6.15
N ILE A 68 9.13 -8.87 -5.81
CA ILE A 68 8.77 -8.52 -4.42
C ILE A 68 8.79 -9.76 -3.52
N LYS A 69 8.25 -10.89 -4.00
CA LYS A 69 8.32 -12.16 -3.27
C LYS A 69 9.74 -12.70 -3.15
N GLU A 70 10.55 -12.62 -4.20
CA GLU A 70 11.96 -13.06 -4.20
C GLU A 70 12.80 -12.26 -3.20
N MET A 71 12.49 -10.97 -3.02
CA MET A 71 13.09 -10.13 -1.97
C MET A 71 12.62 -10.48 -0.54
N ASN A 72 11.82 -11.55 -0.38
CA ASN A 72 11.24 -11.95 0.91
C ASN A 72 10.29 -10.89 1.52
N MET A 73 9.71 -10.03 0.69
CA MET A 73 8.65 -9.12 1.12
C MET A 73 7.31 -9.84 1.20
N ASN A 74 6.41 -9.35 2.04
CA ASN A 74 5.06 -9.91 2.20
C ASN A 74 3.94 -8.88 2.05
N ALA A 75 4.28 -7.61 1.82
CA ALA A 75 3.31 -6.53 1.75
C ALA A 75 3.68 -5.48 0.70
N VAL A 76 2.66 -4.86 0.11
CA VAL A 76 2.81 -3.75 -0.84
C VAL A 76 1.87 -2.61 -0.46
N ARG A 77 2.30 -1.38 -0.70
CA ARG A 77 1.51 -0.16 -0.65
C ARG A 77 1.75 0.67 -1.90
N SER A 78 0.76 1.41 -2.35
CA SER A 78 0.90 2.47 -3.35
C SER A 78 0.10 3.71 -2.94
N HIS A 79 0.43 4.89 -3.56
CA HIS A 79 -0.26 6.15 -3.30
C HIS A 79 -1.61 6.30 -4.02
N TYR A 80 -2.04 5.27 -4.75
CA TYR A 80 -3.29 5.24 -5.50
C TYR A 80 -3.67 3.80 -5.80
N PRO A 81 -4.95 3.52 -6.07
CA PRO A 81 -5.40 2.18 -6.38
C PRO A 81 -4.62 1.58 -7.54
N PRO A 82 -4.11 0.34 -7.41
CA PRO A 82 -3.32 -0.30 -8.45
C PRO A 82 -4.20 -0.80 -9.60
N ASP A 83 -3.58 -1.29 -10.66
CA ASP A 83 -4.29 -2.08 -11.66
C ASP A 83 -4.84 -3.38 -11.05
N GLU A 84 -6.04 -3.80 -11.43
CA GLU A 84 -6.68 -5.03 -10.91
C GLU A 84 -5.78 -6.27 -11.06
N HIS A 85 -5.09 -6.40 -12.20
CA HIS A 85 -4.18 -7.51 -12.43
C HIS A 85 -2.98 -7.53 -11.44
N PHE A 86 -2.64 -6.41 -10.79
CA PHE A 86 -1.63 -6.43 -9.71
C PHE A 86 -2.22 -6.98 -8.41
N LEU A 87 -3.45 -6.63 -8.07
CA LEU A 87 -4.17 -7.22 -6.93
C LEU A 87 -4.38 -8.72 -7.12
N ASP A 88 -4.73 -9.15 -8.33
CA ASP A 88 -4.81 -10.59 -8.68
C ASP A 88 -3.49 -11.33 -8.41
N MET A 89 -2.37 -10.69 -8.69
CA MET A 89 -1.06 -11.25 -8.38
C MET A 89 -0.77 -11.26 -6.87
N CYS A 90 -1.15 -10.21 -6.15
CA CYS A 90 -1.04 -10.17 -4.69
C CYS A 90 -1.85 -11.31 -4.05
N ASP A 91 -3.10 -11.50 -4.49
CA ASP A 91 -3.96 -12.60 -4.05
C ASP A 91 -3.32 -13.97 -4.31
N SER A 92 -2.74 -14.14 -5.50
CA SER A 92 -2.16 -15.41 -5.94
C SER A 92 -0.88 -15.78 -5.19
N LEU A 93 -0.07 -14.77 -4.85
CA LEU A 93 1.26 -14.94 -4.23
C LEU A 93 1.24 -14.77 -2.70
N GLY A 94 0.10 -14.39 -2.12
CA GLY A 94 -0.02 -14.11 -0.69
C GLY A 94 0.78 -12.88 -0.27
N LEU A 95 0.77 -11.83 -1.10
CA LEU A 95 1.20 -10.50 -0.73
C LEU A 95 0.01 -9.75 -0.14
N VAL A 96 0.14 -9.18 1.06
CA VAL A 96 -0.91 -8.30 1.57
C VAL A 96 -0.75 -6.90 0.98
N TYR A 97 -1.86 -6.16 0.90
CA TYR A 97 -1.91 -4.87 0.21
C TYR A 97 -2.58 -3.80 1.07
N ILE A 98 -2.00 -2.59 1.07
CA ILE A 98 -2.66 -1.38 1.54
C ILE A 98 -3.12 -0.62 0.31
N ASP A 99 -4.44 -0.51 0.15
CA ASP A 99 -5.05 0.18 -0.97
C ASP A 99 -5.38 1.62 -0.58
N GLU A 100 -4.83 2.57 -1.34
CA GLU A 100 -4.82 3.98 -0.97
C GLU A 100 -5.59 4.84 -1.95
N LEU A 101 -6.47 5.67 -1.41
CA LEU A 101 -7.07 6.77 -2.15
C LEU A 101 -5.98 7.78 -2.52
N SER A 102 -5.91 8.13 -3.79
CA SER A 102 -4.98 9.14 -4.27
C SER A 102 -5.16 10.46 -3.53
N GLY A 103 -4.09 11.02 -2.99
CA GLY A 103 -4.06 12.30 -2.29
C GLY A 103 -2.67 12.54 -1.72
N TRP A 104 -2.11 13.75 -1.91
CA TRP A 104 -0.77 14.07 -1.41
C TRP A 104 -0.69 15.56 -1.08
N HIS A 105 -0.46 15.87 0.21
CA HIS A 105 -0.48 17.22 0.80
C HIS A 105 -1.81 17.98 0.62
N GLY A 106 -2.51 17.77 -0.50
CA GLY A 106 -3.83 18.32 -0.79
C GLY A 106 -4.89 17.22 -0.78
N ARG A 107 -5.98 17.46 -0.08
CA ARG A 107 -7.12 16.53 0.02
C ARG A 107 -8.19 16.83 -1.03
N TYR A 108 -8.94 15.81 -1.41
CA TYR A 108 -10.18 16.00 -2.15
C TYR A 108 -11.24 16.70 -1.29
N ASP A 109 -12.12 17.45 -1.93
CA ASP A 109 -13.37 17.86 -1.29
C ASP A 109 -14.22 16.64 -0.92
N THR A 110 -15.18 16.82 -0.02
CA THR A 110 -15.96 15.71 0.55
C THR A 110 -16.76 14.96 -0.52
N GLU A 111 -17.30 15.65 -1.54
CA GLU A 111 -18.10 15.02 -2.59
C GLU A 111 -17.24 14.20 -3.55
N THR A 112 -16.15 14.78 -4.04
CA THR A 112 -15.18 14.08 -4.91
C THR A 112 -14.57 12.89 -4.20
N GLY A 113 -14.10 13.09 -2.95
CA GLY A 113 -13.50 12.02 -2.13
C GLY A 113 -14.49 10.88 -1.89
N ALA A 114 -15.76 11.20 -1.58
CA ALA A 114 -16.79 10.19 -1.36
C ALA A 114 -17.03 9.31 -2.60
N ARG A 115 -17.04 9.92 -3.79
CA ARG A 115 -17.20 9.18 -5.05
C ARG A 115 -15.99 8.26 -5.30
N LEU A 116 -14.79 8.78 -5.14
CA LEU A 116 -13.57 8.01 -5.39
C LEU A 116 -13.39 6.85 -4.39
N ILE A 117 -13.69 7.06 -3.11
CA ILE A 117 -13.69 5.98 -2.10
C ILE A 117 -14.67 4.89 -2.48
N ARG A 118 -15.89 5.25 -2.91
CA ARG A 118 -16.86 4.27 -3.35
C ARG A 118 -16.33 3.43 -4.51
N GLU A 119 -15.82 4.09 -5.55
CA GLU A 119 -15.31 3.43 -6.75
C GLU A 119 -14.14 2.48 -6.41
N MET A 120 -13.19 2.91 -5.58
CA MET A 120 -12.07 2.11 -5.13
C MET A 120 -12.52 0.90 -4.30
N VAL A 121 -13.31 1.13 -3.25
CA VAL A 121 -13.72 0.05 -2.35
C VAL A 121 -14.64 -0.95 -3.04
N GLU A 122 -15.63 -0.49 -3.85
CA GLU A 122 -16.52 -1.39 -4.60
C GLU A 122 -15.76 -2.25 -5.62
N ARG A 123 -14.66 -1.73 -6.21
CA ARG A 123 -13.80 -2.48 -7.11
C ARG A 123 -12.98 -3.55 -6.37
N ASP A 124 -12.34 -3.17 -5.26
CA ASP A 124 -11.25 -3.94 -4.65
C ASP A 124 -11.66 -4.73 -3.40
N VAL A 125 -12.90 -4.58 -2.93
CA VAL A 125 -13.37 -5.21 -1.68
C VAL A 125 -13.28 -6.75 -1.68
N ASN A 126 -13.31 -7.38 -2.84
CA ASN A 126 -13.25 -8.84 -2.98
C ASN A 126 -11.81 -9.39 -2.99
N HIS A 127 -10.80 -8.54 -3.12
CA HIS A 127 -9.41 -8.98 -3.06
C HIS A 127 -9.01 -9.33 -1.61
N PRO A 128 -8.67 -10.60 -1.31
CA PRO A 128 -8.26 -10.99 0.04
C PRO A 128 -6.89 -10.42 0.43
N SER A 129 -6.06 -10.02 -0.53
CA SER A 129 -4.79 -9.33 -0.30
C SER A 129 -4.96 -7.96 0.35
N VAL A 130 -6.03 -7.22 0.01
CA VAL A 130 -6.29 -5.91 0.63
C VAL A 130 -6.63 -6.10 2.10
N ILE A 131 -5.78 -5.57 2.99
CA ILE A 131 -5.93 -5.73 4.44
C ILE A 131 -6.25 -4.42 5.17
N LEU A 132 -5.87 -3.29 4.60
CA LEU A 132 -6.12 -1.94 5.13
C LEU A 132 -6.54 -1.03 3.99
N TRP A 133 -7.40 -0.07 4.30
CA TRP A 133 -7.67 1.07 3.45
C TRP A 133 -6.85 2.27 3.88
N SER A 134 -6.45 3.10 2.95
CA SER A 134 -5.72 4.33 3.22
C SER A 134 -6.42 5.53 2.58
N ASN A 135 -6.64 6.58 3.37
CA ASN A 135 -7.35 7.79 2.92
C ASN A 135 -6.38 8.89 2.47
N GLY A 136 -5.47 8.56 1.55
CA GLY A 136 -4.49 9.52 1.00
C GLY A 136 -3.17 9.58 1.77
N ASN A 137 -2.16 10.19 1.14
CA ASN A 137 -0.79 10.29 1.62
C ASN A 137 -0.49 11.67 2.21
N GLU A 138 0.36 11.74 3.26
CA GLU A 138 1.01 12.94 3.80
C GLU A 138 0.11 14.19 3.90
N GLY A 139 -1.03 14.06 4.58
CA GLY A 139 -2.01 15.14 4.73
C GLY A 139 -3.05 15.22 3.61
N GLY A 140 -2.98 14.33 2.61
CA GLY A 140 -3.96 14.24 1.53
C GLY A 140 -5.29 13.61 1.90
N TRP A 141 -5.52 13.30 3.17
CA TRP A 141 -6.75 12.70 3.67
C TRP A 141 -7.84 13.73 4.00
N ASN A 142 -9.09 13.36 3.72
CA ASN A 142 -10.25 14.07 4.21
C ASN A 142 -11.00 13.20 5.21
N THR A 143 -10.82 13.47 6.50
CA THR A 143 -11.37 12.65 7.59
C THR A 143 -12.90 12.63 7.64
N ASP A 144 -13.58 13.59 7.03
CA ASP A 144 -15.05 13.57 6.88
C ASP A 144 -15.53 12.36 6.08
N ASN A 145 -14.65 11.78 5.27
CA ASN A 145 -14.95 10.64 4.41
C ASN A 145 -14.58 9.27 5.02
N ASP A 146 -13.92 9.20 6.18
CA ASP A 146 -13.43 7.94 6.76
C ASP A 146 -14.52 6.88 6.93
N SER A 147 -15.68 7.31 7.39
CA SER A 147 -16.84 6.39 7.59
C SER A 147 -17.31 5.72 6.31
N LEU A 148 -16.97 6.27 5.14
CA LEU A 148 -17.39 5.74 3.85
C LEU A 148 -16.67 4.44 3.50
N PHE A 149 -15.43 4.26 3.93
CA PHE A 149 -14.73 2.99 3.74
C PHE A 149 -15.51 1.84 4.36
N CYS A 150 -15.91 1.96 5.64
CA CYS A 150 -16.74 0.95 6.30
C CYS A 150 -18.15 0.83 5.70
N LYS A 151 -18.69 1.90 5.12
CA LYS A 151 -20.00 1.88 4.46
C LYS A 151 -19.99 0.98 3.24
N TYR A 152 -18.90 0.98 2.46
CA TYR A 152 -18.76 0.18 1.25
C TYR A 152 -18.10 -1.17 1.52
N ASP A 153 -17.19 -1.27 2.48
CA ASP A 153 -16.61 -2.52 2.99
C ASP A 153 -17.44 -3.08 4.16
N LYS A 154 -18.70 -3.39 3.91
CA LYS A 154 -19.71 -3.71 4.94
C LYS A 154 -19.39 -4.92 5.79
N PHE A 155 -18.74 -5.93 5.21
CA PHE A 155 -18.56 -7.22 5.85
C PHE A 155 -17.24 -7.33 6.58
N GLN A 156 -16.17 -6.81 6.01
CA GLN A 156 -14.84 -6.92 6.57
C GLN A 156 -14.48 -5.71 7.43
N ARG A 157 -14.95 -4.53 7.07
CA ARG A 157 -14.76 -3.27 7.81
C ARG A 157 -13.29 -3.04 8.15
N ARG A 158 -12.43 -3.19 7.14
CA ARG A 158 -10.99 -3.02 7.29
C ARG A 158 -10.67 -1.67 7.89
N HIS A 159 -9.63 -1.65 8.72
CA HIS A 159 -9.16 -0.41 9.35
C HIS A 159 -8.70 0.60 8.29
N VAL A 160 -8.97 1.89 8.54
CA VAL A 160 -8.56 3.01 7.68
C VAL A 160 -7.34 3.68 8.29
N ILE A 161 -6.31 3.89 7.49
CA ILE A 161 -5.09 4.57 7.92
C ILE A 161 -4.93 5.93 7.25
N HIS A 162 -4.14 6.78 7.88
CA HIS A 162 -3.72 8.09 7.38
C HIS A 162 -2.19 8.13 7.36
N PRO A 163 -1.53 7.68 6.28
CA PRO A 163 -0.07 7.65 6.17
C PRO A 163 0.57 8.97 6.53
N TRP A 164 1.64 8.89 7.35
CA TRP A 164 2.33 9.98 8.01
C TRP A 164 1.71 10.42 9.34
N ALA A 165 0.49 9.99 9.66
CA ALA A 165 -0.17 10.37 10.91
C ALA A 165 -0.08 9.28 11.99
N ASP A 166 -0.26 9.74 13.22
CA ASP A 166 -0.58 8.93 14.38
C ASP A 166 -2.10 9.01 14.58
N PHE A 167 -2.80 7.97 14.19
CA PHE A 167 -4.26 7.96 14.16
C PHE A 167 -4.82 6.59 14.56
N ASP A 168 -5.86 6.62 15.39
CA ASP A 168 -6.66 5.46 15.80
C ASP A 168 -5.83 4.23 16.24
N GLY A 169 -4.79 4.49 17.06
CA GLY A 169 -3.94 3.45 17.62
C GLY A 169 -2.82 2.93 16.70
N LEU A 170 -2.72 3.47 15.50
CA LEU A 170 -1.67 3.14 14.53
C LEU A 170 -0.81 4.36 14.22
N ASP A 171 0.49 4.21 14.38
CA ASP A 171 1.50 5.19 14.02
C ASP A 171 2.15 4.81 12.69
N THR A 172 1.84 5.57 11.66
CA THR A 172 2.31 5.36 10.28
C THR A 172 3.36 6.38 9.84
N HIS A 173 4.11 6.93 10.77
CA HIS A 173 5.08 8.01 10.52
C HIS A 173 6.01 7.71 9.34
N HIS A 174 6.25 8.71 8.50
CA HIS A 174 7.20 8.62 7.41
C HIS A 174 8.60 9.00 7.87
N TYR A 175 9.59 8.29 7.36
CA TYR A 175 11.02 8.52 7.60
C TYR A 175 11.37 8.76 9.07
N PRO A 176 10.89 7.91 9.99
CA PRO A 176 11.19 8.06 11.41
C PRO A 176 12.68 7.86 11.63
N ALA A 177 13.25 8.69 12.51
CA ALA A 177 14.64 8.53 12.89
C ALA A 177 14.89 7.18 13.57
N TYR A 178 16.10 6.67 13.49
CA TYR A 178 16.53 5.37 14.01
C TYR A 178 16.01 5.01 15.41
N LEU A 179 15.98 5.98 16.32
CA LEU A 179 15.50 5.77 17.69
C LEU A 179 14.01 6.04 17.88
N THR A 180 13.32 6.59 16.89
CA THR A 180 11.91 7.02 17.04
C THR A 180 11.00 5.85 17.38
N GLY A 181 11.12 4.73 16.67
CA GLY A 181 10.25 3.56 16.87
C GLY A 181 10.35 2.97 18.28
N VAL A 182 11.51 3.09 18.93
CA VAL A 182 11.72 2.63 20.31
C VAL A 182 11.17 3.63 21.33
N ALA A 183 11.39 4.94 21.08
CA ALA A 183 10.87 5.98 21.95
C ALA A 183 9.33 6.01 21.97
N ARG A 184 8.69 5.76 20.84
CA ARG A 184 7.23 5.73 20.73
C ARG A 184 6.57 4.60 21.53
N PHE A 185 7.24 3.48 21.70
CA PHE A 185 6.77 2.42 22.60
C PHE A 185 6.59 2.94 24.04
N THR A 186 7.52 3.76 24.52
CA THR A 186 7.44 4.32 25.88
C THR A 186 6.41 5.44 26.02
N ASN A 187 5.99 6.03 24.91
CA ASN A 187 5.16 7.23 24.88
C ASN A 187 3.68 6.99 24.50
N GLY A 188 3.20 5.75 24.30
CA GLY A 188 1.82 5.65 23.93
C GLY A 188 1.24 4.27 23.61
N TYR A 189 1.99 3.20 23.67
CA TYR A 189 1.46 1.86 23.41
C TYR A 189 0.64 1.75 22.12
N LYS A 190 1.14 2.36 21.04
CA LYS A 190 0.50 2.32 19.74
C LYS A 190 1.25 1.36 18.82
N VAL A 191 0.53 0.72 17.92
CA VAL A 191 1.15 -0.07 16.87
C VAL A 191 1.97 0.85 15.99
N PHE A 192 3.26 0.54 15.84
CA PHE A 192 4.18 1.31 15.01
C PHE A 192 4.43 0.59 13.69
N MET A 193 4.01 1.20 12.59
CA MET A 193 4.13 0.68 11.24
C MET A 193 4.42 1.83 10.26
N PRO A 194 5.67 2.30 10.14
CA PRO A 194 6.00 3.36 9.19
C PRO A 194 5.62 2.94 7.77
N THR A 195 4.81 3.76 7.13
CA THR A 195 4.36 3.50 5.76
C THR A 195 5.36 3.95 4.70
N GLU A 196 6.39 4.71 5.10
CA GLU A 196 7.58 5.00 4.31
C GLU A 196 8.81 5.11 5.20
N PHE A 197 9.89 4.40 4.84
CA PHE A 197 11.20 4.54 5.47
C PHE A 197 12.31 4.10 4.51
N MET A 198 13.56 4.46 4.82
CA MET A 198 14.75 4.10 4.04
C MET A 198 14.70 4.61 2.59
N HIS A 199 14.42 5.90 2.41
CA HIS A 199 14.50 6.54 1.11
C HIS A 199 15.96 6.68 0.69
N ALA A 200 16.42 5.84 -0.23
CA ALA A 200 17.84 5.73 -0.59
C ALA A 200 18.47 7.08 -1.01
N MET A 201 17.69 7.93 -1.68
CA MET A 201 18.16 9.24 -2.13
C MET A 201 18.38 10.21 -0.96
N TYR A 202 17.46 10.26 0.01
CA TYR A 202 17.53 11.22 1.13
C TYR A 202 18.37 10.70 2.29
N ASP A 203 18.36 9.40 2.51
CA ASP A 203 19.10 8.77 3.61
C ASP A 203 20.60 8.61 3.31
N GLN A 204 21.02 8.92 2.09
CA GLN A 204 22.40 8.89 1.62
C GLN A 204 23.12 7.53 1.76
N GLY A 205 22.42 6.49 2.20
CA GLY A 205 22.99 5.19 2.49
C GLY A 205 22.60 4.08 1.50
N GLY A 206 21.75 4.37 0.50
CA GLY A 206 21.31 3.38 -0.47
C GLY A 206 20.66 2.14 0.16
N GLY A 207 19.96 2.32 1.28
CA GLY A 207 19.35 1.20 2.02
C GLY A 207 20.31 0.40 2.91
N ALA A 208 21.58 0.76 3.00
CA ALA A 208 22.60 0.03 3.81
C ALA A 208 22.22 -0.09 5.29
N GLY A 209 21.48 0.87 5.85
CA GLY A 209 21.02 0.87 7.22
C GLY A 209 19.79 0.00 7.51
N LEU A 210 19.21 -0.68 6.52
CA LEU A 210 17.96 -1.43 6.68
C LEU A 210 18.01 -2.42 7.84
N ARG A 211 19.09 -3.19 7.95
CA ARG A 211 19.25 -4.16 9.03
C ARG A 211 19.28 -3.50 10.40
N ASP A 212 20.02 -2.38 10.53
CA ASP A 212 20.16 -1.68 11.80
C ASP A 212 18.81 -1.10 12.27
N PHE A 213 18.06 -0.48 11.36
CA PHE A 213 16.70 0.01 11.64
C PHE A 213 15.77 -1.14 12.03
N TRP A 214 15.76 -2.22 11.25
CA TRP A 214 14.89 -3.36 11.48
C TRP A 214 15.18 -4.05 12.81
N ASP A 215 16.43 -4.40 13.08
CA ASP A 215 16.85 -5.05 14.32
C ASP A 215 16.52 -4.16 15.53
N ARG A 216 16.69 -2.85 15.38
CA ARG A 216 16.37 -1.89 16.44
C ARG A 216 14.86 -1.79 16.67
N TRP A 217 14.07 -1.66 15.62
CA TRP A 217 12.62 -1.52 15.76
C TRP A 217 11.94 -2.82 16.21
N MET A 218 12.48 -3.96 15.86
CA MET A 218 12.01 -5.26 16.38
C MET A 218 12.14 -5.40 17.90
N THR A 219 12.90 -4.55 18.58
CA THR A 219 12.92 -4.49 20.06
C THR A 219 11.67 -3.82 20.61
N ASN A 220 10.89 -3.12 19.81
CA ASN A 220 9.59 -2.57 20.18
C ASN A 220 8.50 -3.64 19.99
N PRO A 221 7.85 -4.12 21.06
CA PRO A 221 6.81 -5.15 20.95
C PRO A 221 5.58 -4.69 20.15
N MET A 222 5.42 -3.36 19.96
CA MET A 222 4.34 -2.77 19.16
C MET A 222 4.71 -2.60 17.69
N PHE A 223 5.92 -2.94 17.30
CA PHE A 223 6.35 -2.83 15.89
C PHE A 223 5.64 -3.88 15.04
N ALA A 224 4.89 -3.43 14.05
CA ALA A 224 4.15 -4.28 13.11
C ALA A 224 4.84 -4.38 11.74
N GLY A 225 6.11 -3.99 11.64
CA GLY A 225 6.81 -3.91 10.35
C GLY A 225 6.67 -2.52 9.71
N GLY A 226 6.90 -2.42 8.42
CA GLY A 226 6.84 -1.15 7.70
C GLY A 226 7.08 -1.31 6.21
N PHE A 227 7.06 -0.19 5.47
CA PHE A 227 7.18 -0.18 4.02
C PHE A 227 8.40 0.63 3.58
N ILE A 228 9.32 -0.03 2.88
CA ILE A 228 10.50 0.64 2.30
C ILE A 228 10.04 1.55 1.16
N TRP A 229 10.60 2.73 1.07
CA TRP A 229 10.49 3.60 -0.08
C TRP A 229 11.74 3.45 -0.95
N VAL A 230 11.69 2.93 -2.15
CA VAL A 230 10.57 2.47 -2.96
C VAL A 230 11.08 1.32 -3.87
N PHE A 231 10.16 0.57 -4.52
CA PHE A 231 10.49 -0.62 -5.29
C PHE A 231 11.39 -0.32 -6.49
N CYS A 232 11.14 0.78 -7.21
CA CYS A 232 11.93 1.22 -8.36
C CYS A 232 11.79 2.73 -8.58
N ASP A 233 12.71 3.28 -9.35
CA ASP A 233 12.63 4.68 -9.79
C ASP A 233 11.44 4.90 -10.73
N GLU A 234 10.81 6.06 -10.60
CA GLU A 234 9.60 6.43 -11.34
C GLU A 234 9.86 7.60 -12.27
N ALA A 235 10.78 7.41 -13.22
CA ALA A 235 11.16 8.43 -14.18
C ALA A 235 10.90 7.99 -15.63
N PRO A 236 10.10 8.73 -16.42
CA PRO A 236 9.83 8.40 -17.80
C PRO A 236 11.05 8.63 -18.70
N LYS A 237 11.16 7.84 -19.74
CA LYS A 237 12.18 8.01 -20.77
C LYS A 237 11.98 9.33 -21.51
N ARG A 238 13.05 10.10 -21.66
CA ARG A 238 13.02 11.32 -22.44
C ARG A 238 12.94 11.02 -23.93
N SER A 239 12.11 11.78 -24.64
CA SER A 239 11.98 11.69 -26.10
C SER A 239 12.88 12.69 -26.84
N ASP A 240 13.41 13.72 -26.14
CA ASP A 240 14.14 14.84 -26.78
C ASP A 240 15.65 14.66 -26.87
N ARG A 241 16.28 13.97 -25.92
CA ARG A 241 17.77 13.82 -25.91
C ARG A 241 18.30 12.58 -25.20
N GLY A 242 17.47 11.58 -25.03
CA GLY A 242 17.82 10.38 -24.28
C GLY A 242 17.96 10.61 -22.78
N GLY A 243 18.04 9.50 -22.03
CA GLY A 243 18.00 9.52 -20.56
C GLY A 243 16.60 9.42 -20.00
N VAL A 244 16.47 9.59 -18.70
CA VAL A 244 15.20 9.59 -17.96
C VAL A 244 14.97 10.95 -17.29
N LEU A 245 13.71 11.31 -17.08
CA LEU A 245 13.35 12.46 -16.27
C LEU A 245 13.09 11.97 -14.86
N ASP A 246 13.57 12.70 -13.88
CA ASP A 246 13.17 12.53 -12.49
C ASP A 246 11.68 12.88 -12.31
N SER A 247 11.07 12.45 -11.22
CA SER A 247 9.66 12.69 -10.90
C SER A 247 9.30 14.18 -10.84
N ASP A 248 10.27 15.05 -10.56
CA ASP A 248 10.13 16.50 -10.56
C ASP A 248 10.44 17.16 -11.93
N GLY A 249 10.73 16.36 -12.97
CA GLY A 249 11.09 16.84 -14.30
C GLY A 249 12.56 17.23 -14.47
N SER A 250 13.39 17.06 -13.45
CA SER A 250 14.84 17.27 -13.52
C SER A 250 15.53 16.13 -14.28
N ASN A 251 16.80 16.35 -14.67
CA ASN A 251 17.58 15.31 -15.33
C ASN A 251 18.14 14.35 -14.27
N ALA A 252 17.59 13.15 -14.17
CA ALA A 252 18.25 12.08 -13.42
C ALA A 252 19.58 11.73 -14.09
N PRO A 253 20.70 11.61 -13.38
CA PRO A 253 21.93 11.12 -13.94
C PRO A 253 21.74 9.68 -14.44
N VAL A 254 22.17 9.37 -15.65
CA VAL A 254 22.15 8.02 -16.19
C VAL A 254 23.04 7.14 -15.33
N GLY A 255 22.46 6.23 -14.56
CA GLY A 255 23.19 5.28 -13.73
C GLY A 255 23.17 5.53 -12.22
N GLY A 256 22.28 6.36 -11.72
CA GLY A 256 22.07 6.54 -10.28
C GLY A 256 20.83 5.75 -9.80
N GLY A 257 20.99 4.46 -9.56
CA GLY A 257 20.07 3.60 -8.83
C GLY A 257 20.80 2.99 -7.65
#